data_54947fdcff25ac0c1859b3636f5727fc
#
_entry.id   54947fdcff25ac0c1859b3636f5727fc
#
_cell.length_a   1.000
_cell.length_b   1.000
_cell.length_c   1.000
_cell.angle_alpha   90.00
_cell.angle_beta   90.00
_cell.angle_gamma   90.00
#
_symmetry.space_group_name_H-M   'P 1'
#
loop_
_entity.id
_entity.type
_entity.pdbx_description
1 polymer ?
#
loop_
_entity_poly.entity_id
_entity_poly.type
_entity_poly.pdbx_seq_one_letter_code
_entity_poly.pdbx_strand_id
1 'polypeptide(L)'
;MLLNIFAAILDESESIKTQIMAIIITDECINCGACEPECPNNAIYEGGVEWRMSDGTSLSGSVTTPMKNTYEADNEQEAVSMDFFYIVTDKCTECKGFHDEPQCAAVCPVDCCVDDIENEETEPFLLEKKDFMHV
;
A
#
# COMPACT_ATOMS: atom_id res chain seq x y z
N MET A 1 33.93 -22.17 -4.44
CA MET A 1 33.60 -22.03 -4.81
C MET A 1 32.51 -22.18 -5.30
N LEU A 2 32.01 -22.36 -5.63
CA LEU A 2 31.05 -22.36 -6.12
C LEU A 2 29.95 -22.60 -5.42
N LEU A 3 29.75 -23.05 -4.56
CA LEU A 3 28.77 -23.30 -3.83
C LEU A 3 28.05 -22.31 -3.38
N ASN A 4 28.44 -21.52 -2.98
CA ASN A 4 27.92 -20.54 -2.46
C ASN A 4 27.03 -20.05 -3.34
N ILE A 5 27.30 -20.04 -4.35
CA ILE A 5 26.56 -19.54 -5.25
C ILE A 5 25.28 -20.10 -5.25
N PHE A 6 25.14 -21.29 -5.01
CA PHE A 6 24.07 -21.95 -5.00
C PHE A 6 23.09 -21.50 -4.08
N ALA A 7 23.40 -21.30 -2.91
CA ALA A 7 22.51 -20.87 -1.92
C ALA A 7 21.88 -19.61 -2.40
N ALA A 8 22.66 -18.82 -2.98
CA ALA A 8 22.20 -17.55 -3.43
C ALA A 8 21.04 -17.71 -4.37
N ILE A 9 21.15 -18.63 -5.22
CA ILE A 9 20.16 -18.81 -6.21
C ILE A 9 18.89 -19.27 -5.60
N LEU A 10 18.97 -20.13 -4.67
CA LEU A 10 17.80 -20.63 -4.07
C LEU A 10 17.13 -19.54 -3.34
N ASP A 11 17.87 -18.72 -2.68
CA ASP A 11 17.31 -17.66 -1.93
C ASP A 11 16.55 -16.73 -2.84
N GLU A 12 16.98 -16.59 -4.02
CA GLU A 12 16.34 -15.73 -4.93
C GLU A 12 14.98 -16.20 -5.18
N SER A 13 14.84 -17.44 -5.45
CA SER A 13 13.59 -17.98 -5.77
C SER A 13 12.65 -17.69 -4.64
N GLU A 14 13.12 -17.79 -3.46
CA GLU A 14 12.30 -17.64 -2.30
C GLU A 14 11.91 -16.20 -2.22
N SER A 15 12.79 -15.34 -2.40
CA SER A 15 12.54 -13.94 -2.33
C SER A 15 11.46 -13.57 -3.27
N ILE A 16 11.51 -14.05 -4.44
CA ILE A 16 10.52 -13.72 -5.42
C ILE A 16 9.15 -14.12 -4.98
N LYS A 17 9.02 -15.25 -4.34
CA LYS A 17 7.75 -15.71 -3.91
C LYS A 17 7.17 -14.89 -2.81
N THR A 18 8.02 -14.35 -1.96
CA THR A 18 7.53 -13.60 -0.82
C THR A 18 7.53 -12.12 -1.12
N GLN A 19 8.09 -11.72 -2.25
CA GLN A 19 8.21 -10.35 -2.55
C GLN A 19 6.93 -9.79 -3.12
N ILE A 20 6.41 -8.78 -2.53
CA ILE A 20 5.18 -8.15 -2.93
C ILE A 20 5.47 -6.67 -3.03
N MET A 21 4.76 -5.96 -3.84
CA MET A 21 4.98 -4.54 -4.02
C MET A 21 3.74 -3.80 -3.59
N ALA A 22 3.91 -2.59 -3.09
CA ALA A 22 2.77 -1.73 -2.79
C ALA A 22 1.97 -1.52 -4.08
N ILE A 23 0.74 -1.07 -3.95
CA ILE A 23 -0.11 -0.81 -5.11
C ILE A 23 -0.15 0.69 -5.36
N ILE A 24 -0.06 1.09 -6.62
CA ILE A 24 -0.15 2.49 -7.00
C ILE A 24 -1.22 2.64 -8.09
N ILE A 25 -1.87 3.80 -8.14
CA ILE A 25 -2.83 4.10 -9.19
C ILE A 25 -2.13 4.92 -10.24
N THR A 26 -2.19 4.50 -11.49
CA THR A 26 -1.51 5.18 -12.59
C THR A 26 -2.40 6.27 -13.19
N ASP A 27 -1.83 7.06 -14.10
CA ASP A 27 -2.57 8.16 -14.74
C ASP A 27 -3.62 7.66 -15.74
N GLU A 28 -3.75 6.36 -15.89
CA GLU A 28 -4.80 5.80 -16.73
C GLU A 28 -6.12 5.76 -15.96
N CYS A 29 -6.12 6.14 -14.69
CA CYS A 29 -7.31 6.18 -13.85
C CYS A 29 -8.35 7.11 -14.45
N ILE A 30 -9.61 6.64 -14.50
CA ILE A 30 -10.70 7.42 -15.06
C ILE A 30 -11.57 8.06 -13.98
N ASN A 31 -11.08 8.08 -12.76
CA ASN A 31 -11.76 8.69 -11.63
C ASN A 31 -13.16 8.14 -11.34
N CYS A 32 -13.36 6.85 -11.57
CA CYS A 32 -14.67 6.22 -11.33
C CYS A 32 -14.96 6.00 -9.84
N GLY A 33 -13.92 5.99 -9.03
CA GLY A 33 -14.08 5.84 -7.58
C GLY A 33 -14.42 4.45 -7.08
N ALA A 34 -14.42 3.45 -7.94
CA ALA A 34 -14.80 2.10 -7.53
C ALA A 34 -13.86 1.50 -6.50
N CYS A 35 -12.58 1.89 -6.53
CA CYS A 35 -11.58 1.30 -5.64
C CYS A 35 -11.66 1.86 -4.22
N GLU A 36 -11.98 3.12 -4.07
CA GLU A 36 -11.92 3.78 -2.76
C GLU A 36 -12.67 3.05 -1.65
N PRO A 37 -13.93 2.69 -1.82
CA PRO A 37 -14.65 2.05 -0.74
C PRO A 37 -14.20 0.61 -0.47
N GLU A 38 -13.40 0.03 -1.37
CA GLU A 38 -12.95 -1.34 -1.21
C GLU A 38 -11.69 -1.47 -0.36
N CYS A 39 -11.02 -0.36 -0.06
CA CYS A 39 -9.77 -0.44 0.70
C CYS A 39 -10.05 -0.54 2.19
N PRO A 40 -9.65 -1.63 2.85
CA PRO A 40 -9.93 -1.81 4.28
C PRO A 40 -9.13 -0.87 5.18
N ASN A 41 -8.10 -0.24 4.63
CA ASN A 41 -7.24 0.66 5.41
C ASN A 41 -7.52 2.13 5.12
N ASN A 42 -8.48 2.41 4.28
CA ASN A 42 -8.80 3.77 3.86
C ASN A 42 -7.55 4.45 3.29
N ALA A 43 -6.83 3.75 2.43
CA ALA A 43 -5.58 4.25 1.87
C ALA A 43 -5.79 4.97 0.53
N ILE A 44 -7.00 4.94 -0.03
CA ILE A 44 -7.29 5.48 -1.34
C ILE A 44 -8.10 6.77 -1.22
N TYR A 45 -7.67 7.81 -1.91
CA TYR A 45 -8.29 9.12 -1.84
C TYR A 45 -8.47 9.70 -3.24
N GLU A 46 -9.47 10.53 -3.39
CA GLU A 46 -9.75 11.20 -4.65
C GLU A 46 -8.65 12.24 -4.94
N GLY A 47 -8.34 12.48 -6.20
CA GLY A 47 -7.33 13.46 -6.56
C GLY A 47 -7.66 14.82 -5.98
N GLY A 48 -6.68 15.48 -5.43
CA GLY A 48 -6.85 16.79 -4.81
C GLY A 48 -7.31 16.78 -3.37
N VAL A 49 -7.75 15.61 -2.86
CA VAL A 49 -8.22 15.51 -1.48
C VAL A 49 -7.03 15.18 -0.58
N GLU A 50 -6.93 15.86 0.55
CA GLU A 50 -5.87 15.62 1.51
C GLU A 50 -6.14 14.33 2.30
N TRP A 51 -5.10 13.69 2.78
CA TRP A 51 -5.24 12.42 3.49
C TRP A 51 -4.73 12.54 4.94
N ARG A 52 -5.17 11.60 5.78
CA ARG A 52 -4.72 11.55 7.16
C ARG A 52 -4.40 10.12 7.53
N MET A 53 -3.38 9.93 8.37
CA MET A 53 -3.08 8.59 8.87
C MET A 53 -4.22 8.06 9.73
N SER A 54 -4.97 8.95 10.39
CA SER A 54 -6.05 8.52 11.28
C SER A 54 -7.31 8.07 10.55
N ASP A 55 -7.46 8.41 9.27
CA ASP A 55 -8.68 8.04 8.54
C ASP A 55 -8.80 6.52 8.44
N GLY A 56 -9.86 5.97 8.98
CA GLY A 56 -10.13 4.53 8.89
C GLY A 56 -9.19 3.66 9.73
N THR A 57 -8.41 4.26 10.63
CA THR A 57 -7.45 3.50 11.45
C THR A 57 -7.65 3.84 12.92
N SER A 58 -6.92 3.17 13.80
CA SER A 58 -6.99 3.47 15.22
C SER A 58 -5.88 4.44 15.65
N LEU A 59 -5.19 5.05 14.70
CA LEU A 59 -4.05 5.91 15.00
C LEU A 59 -4.48 7.30 15.47
N SER A 60 -3.70 7.87 16.36
CA SER A 60 -3.92 9.24 16.83
C SER A 60 -2.59 9.79 17.32
N GLY A 61 -2.45 11.10 17.34
CA GLY A 61 -1.24 11.74 17.83
C GLY A 61 -0.04 11.49 16.93
N SER A 62 1.13 11.59 17.50
CA SER A 62 2.36 11.42 16.74
C SER A 62 2.62 9.93 16.53
N VAL A 63 2.78 9.49 15.30
CA VAL A 63 3.01 8.08 14.99
C VAL A 63 4.19 7.94 14.01
N THR A 64 4.92 6.83 14.09
CA THR A 64 5.99 6.52 13.16
C THR A 64 5.62 5.21 12.49
N THR A 65 5.48 5.23 11.17
CA THR A 65 5.02 4.07 10.42
C THR A 65 6.10 3.01 10.28
N PRO A 66 5.75 1.78 9.93
CA PRO A 66 6.77 0.77 9.62
C PRO A 66 7.73 1.20 8.53
N MET A 67 7.31 2.11 7.63
CA MET A 67 8.18 2.64 6.59
C MET A 67 9.08 3.75 7.13
N LYS A 68 9.02 4.02 8.44
CA LYS A 68 9.87 5.00 9.13
C LYS A 68 9.51 6.46 8.83
N ASN A 69 8.29 6.71 8.46
CA ASN A 69 7.79 8.07 8.27
C ASN A 69 7.00 8.48 9.51
N THR A 70 7.21 9.69 9.99
CA THR A 70 6.53 10.19 11.18
C THR A 70 5.46 11.18 10.79
N TYR A 71 4.25 11.02 11.34
CA TYR A 71 3.14 11.91 11.08
C TYR A 71 2.39 12.21 12.36
N GLU A 72 1.67 13.35 12.35
CA GLU A 72 0.63 13.60 13.35
C GLU A 72 -0.59 12.97 12.69
N ALA A 73 -1.10 11.89 13.23
CA ALA A 73 -2.11 11.08 12.56
C ALA A 73 -3.38 11.86 12.18
N ASP A 74 -3.75 12.83 13.00
CA ASP A 74 -4.98 13.58 12.75
C ASP A 74 -4.80 14.80 11.84
N ASN A 75 -3.57 15.10 11.44
CA ASN A 75 -3.33 16.25 10.57
C ASN A 75 -3.46 15.88 9.11
N GLU A 76 -4.00 16.81 8.32
CA GLU A 76 -4.14 16.62 6.90
C GLU A 76 -2.78 16.67 6.21
N GLN A 77 -2.56 15.75 5.30
CA GLN A 77 -1.34 15.71 4.50
C GLN A 77 -1.71 16.07 3.05
N GLU A 78 -0.77 16.63 2.33
CA GLU A 78 -1.00 17.04 0.96
C GLU A 78 -1.39 15.87 0.07
N ALA A 79 -2.33 16.09 -0.85
CA ALA A 79 -2.74 15.07 -1.80
C ALA A 79 -1.53 14.61 -2.62
N VAL A 80 -1.42 13.31 -2.80
CA VAL A 80 -0.32 12.73 -3.57
C VAL A 80 -0.54 13.00 -5.06
N SER A 81 -1.78 13.05 -5.51
CA SER A 81 -2.11 13.39 -6.89
C SER A 81 -3.25 14.38 -6.89
N MET A 82 -3.21 15.33 -7.80
CA MET A 82 -4.27 16.33 -7.93
C MET A 82 -5.27 15.96 -9.02
N ASP A 83 -4.90 15.03 -9.88
CA ASP A 83 -5.66 14.74 -11.08
C ASP A 83 -6.48 13.46 -11.08
N PHE A 84 -6.08 12.49 -10.29
CA PHE A 84 -6.79 11.21 -10.24
C PHE A 84 -6.62 10.59 -8.86
N PHE A 85 -7.37 9.53 -8.58
CA PHE A 85 -7.31 8.86 -7.29
C PHE A 85 -5.88 8.38 -7.01
N TYR A 86 -5.50 8.33 -5.75
CA TYR A 86 -4.17 7.89 -5.37
C TYR A 86 -4.23 7.00 -4.13
N ILE A 87 -3.17 6.24 -3.91
CA ILE A 87 -3.05 5.36 -2.77
C ILE A 87 -1.90 5.85 -1.90
N VAL A 88 -2.15 5.97 -0.59
CA VAL A 88 -1.11 6.34 0.35
C VAL A 88 -0.33 5.07 0.71
N THR A 89 0.92 4.98 0.27
CA THR A 89 1.73 3.77 0.43
C THR A 89 1.85 3.35 1.89
N ASP A 90 2.01 4.29 2.81
CA ASP A 90 2.12 3.98 4.23
C ASP A 90 0.87 3.28 4.77
N LYS A 91 -0.26 3.42 4.11
CA LYS A 91 -1.51 2.84 4.56
C LYS A 91 -1.92 1.60 3.75
N CYS A 92 -1.27 1.34 2.63
CA CYS A 92 -1.63 0.22 1.78
C CYS A 92 -0.97 -1.07 2.25
N THR A 93 -1.76 -2.12 2.47
CA THR A 93 -1.27 -3.43 2.86
C THR A 93 -1.57 -4.48 1.80
N GLU A 94 -1.98 -4.05 0.60
CA GLU A 94 -2.42 -4.91 -0.48
C GLU A 94 -3.52 -5.85 0.01
N CYS A 95 -4.32 -5.36 0.96
CA CYS A 95 -5.42 -6.09 1.59
C CYS A 95 -5.00 -7.34 2.37
N LYS A 96 -3.69 -7.47 2.67
CA LYS A 96 -3.21 -8.63 3.44
C LYS A 96 -3.87 -8.65 4.81
N GLY A 97 -4.32 -9.80 5.19
CA GLY A 97 -5.04 -9.97 6.45
C GLY A 97 -6.54 -9.70 6.34
N PHE A 98 -7.00 -9.19 5.21
CA PHE A 98 -8.42 -8.91 4.98
C PHE A 98 -8.94 -9.70 3.78
N HIS A 99 -8.20 -9.77 2.69
CA HIS A 99 -8.62 -10.43 1.46
C HIS A 99 -7.44 -11.16 0.83
N ASP A 100 -7.72 -12.10 -0.06
CA ASP A 100 -6.67 -12.88 -0.73
C ASP A 100 -5.95 -12.06 -1.79
N GLU A 101 -6.57 -11.00 -2.30
CA GLU A 101 -5.95 -10.16 -3.33
C GLU A 101 -6.36 -8.71 -3.12
N PRO A 102 -5.62 -7.75 -3.65
CA PRO A 102 -5.96 -6.33 -3.51
C PRO A 102 -7.31 -6.06 -4.17
N GLN A 103 -8.26 -5.56 -3.40
CA GLN A 103 -9.61 -5.33 -3.91
C GLN A 103 -9.66 -4.14 -4.86
N CYS A 104 -8.80 -3.15 -4.68
CA CYS A 104 -8.75 -2.00 -5.57
C CYS A 104 -8.43 -2.43 -6.99
N ALA A 105 -7.48 -3.34 -7.14
CA ALA A 105 -7.11 -3.86 -8.45
C ALA A 105 -8.22 -4.72 -9.03
N ALA A 106 -8.90 -5.47 -8.16
CA ALA A 106 -9.95 -6.39 -8.60
C ALA A 106 -11.16 -5.65 -9.16
N VAL A 107 -11.48 -4.46 -8.65
CA VAL A 107 -12.66 -3.72 -9.10
C VAL A 107 -12.39 -2.65 -10.13
N CYS A 108 -11.13 -2.39 -10.44
CA CYS A 108 -10.78 -1.31 -11.36
C CYS A 108 -11.14 -1.67 -12.79
N PRO A 109 -11.99 -0.91 -13.46
CA PRO A 109 -12.42 -1.24 -14.82
C PRO A 109 -11.35 -1.01 -15.88
N VAL A 110 -10.31 -0.25 -15.57
CA VAL A 110 -9.23 0.06 -16.51
C VAL A 110 -7.87 -0.46 -16.07
N ASP A 111 -7.86 -1.27 -15.02
CA ASP A 111 -6.63 -1.91 -14.51
C ASP A 111 -5.50 -0.91 -14.22
N CYS A 112 -5.82 0.22 -13.64
CA CYS A 112 -4.80 1.21 -13.33
C CYS A 112 -4.22 1.07 -11.91
N CYS A 113 -4.72 0.13 -11.11
CA CYS A 113 -4.14 -0.17 -9.81
C CYS A 113 -3.10 -1.27 -10.01
N VAL A 114 -1.85 -0.90 -10.00
CA VAL A 114 -0.76 -1.82 -10.36
C VAL A 114 0.33 -1.83 -9.30
N ASP A 115 1.23 -2.80 -9.39
CA ASP A 115 2.34 -2.91 -8.45
C ASP A 115 3.28 -1.72 -8.61
N ASP A 116 3.68 -1.14 -7.48
CA ASP A 116 4.61 -0.03 -7.45
C ASP A 116 6.01 -0.61 -7.32
N ILE A 117 6.73 -0.69 -8.43
CA ILE A 117 8.04 -1.31 -8.45
C ILE A 117 9.08 -0.54 -7.64
N GLU A 118 8.76 0.69 -7.25
CA GLU A 118 9.68 1.47 -6.44
C GLU A 118 9.48 1.25 -4.94
N ASN A 119 8.45 0.53 -4.56
CA ASN A 119 8.14 0.27 -3.17
C ASN A 119 7.88 -1.21 -2.95
N GLU A 120 8.94 -2.01 -3.08
CA GLU A 120 8.82 -3.44 -2.86
C GLU A 120 8.66 -3.73 -1.38
N GLU A 121 7.68 -4.54 -1.04
CA GLU A 121 7.39 -4.87 0.35
C GLU A 121 7.12 -6.35 0.47
N THR A 122 7.50 -6.93 1.59
CA THR A 122 7.25 -8.35 1.82
C THR A 122 5.92 -8.52 2.51
N GLU A 123 5.36 -9.71 2.47
CA GLU A 123 4.09 -9.98 3.14
C GLU A 123 4.18 -9.69 4.64
N PRO A 124 5.24 -10.11 5.36
CA PRO A 124 5.35 -9.79 6.77
C PRO A 124 5.33 -8.28 7.01
N PHE A 125 5.93 -7.49 6.12
CA PHE A 125 5.94 -6.05 6.28
C PHE A 125 4.54 -5.48 6.08
N LEU A 126 3.78 -6.01 5.13
CA LEU A 126 2.43 -5.55 4.89
C LEU A 126 1.54 -5.87 6.09
N LEU A 127 1.74 -7.03 6.70
CA LEU A 127 0.99 -7.40 7.89
C LEU A 127 1.38 -6.53 9.08
N GLU A 128 2.63 -6.10 9.13
CA GLU A 128 3.10 -5.21 10.19
C GLU A 128 2.38 -3.86 10.04
N LYS A 129 2.20 -3.37 8.82
CA LYS A 129 1.47 -2.14 8.58
C LYS A 129 0.02 -2.28 9.01
N LYS A 130 -0.58 -3.44 8.73
CA LYS A 130 -1.96 -3.69 9.12
C LYS A 130 -2.09 -3.64 10.62
N ASP A 131 -1.20 -4.31 11.34
CA ASP A 131 -1.26 -4.36 12.80
C ASP A 131 -1.01 -2.97 13.38
N PHE A 132 -0.14 -2.18 12.76
CA PHE A 132 0.15 -0.83 13.22
C PHE A 132 -1.11 0.04 13.12
N MET A 133 -1.86 -0.08 12.05
CA MET A 133 -3.03 0.77 11.82
C MET A 133 -4.29 0.33 12.57
N HIS A 134 -4.39 -0.95 12.86
CA HIS A 134 -5.63 -1.51 13.41
C HIS A 134 -5.40 -2.24 14.74
N VAL A 135 -4.77 -1.56 15.65
CA VAL A 135 -4.45 -2.14 16.94
C VAL A 135 -5.69 -2.22 17.83
#